data_ddb1ba1adf8482f6f86ee899d9ba72dd
#
_entry.id   ddb1ba1adf8482f6f86ee899d9ba72dd
#
_cell.length_a   1.000
_cell.length_b   1.000
_cell.length_c   1.000
_cell.angle_alpha   90.00
_cell.angle_beta   90.00
_cell.angle_gamma   90.00
#
_symmetry.space_group_name_H-M   'P 1'
#
loop_
_entity.id
_entity.type
_entity.pdbx_description
1 polymer ?
#
loop_
_entity_poly.entity_id
_entity_poly.type
_entity_poly.pdbx_seq_one_letter_code
_entity_poly.pdbx_strand_id
1 'polypeptide(L)'
;MKRSEINKALKELEAMCRQEHCYLPPFCNFTPEEWQTKGHEYDEVRDCMLGWDITDYGLGDFDKVGMSLITIRNGNRTMQDKYPKVYAEKLLYMKEGQYSPNHFHWYKTEDIINRGGGNILIRVYNSLPDESIDKESDVTVHCDGRTYTVPAGTQVRLTPGESIHIQQYMYHDFEVEPATGAVLLGEVSQCNDDNTDNRFNPPVGRFPKIEEDEPPYRLLCNEYPAAKD
;
A
#
# COMPACT_ATOMS: atom_id res chain seq x y z
N MET A 1 6.38 11.39 12.33
CA MET A 1 6.18 12.31 11.19
C MET A 1 5.41 13.55 11.64
N LYS A 2 5.70 14.73 11.09
CA LYS A 2 4.87 15.90 11.26
C LYS A 2 3.66 15.88 10.34
N ARG A 3 2.56 16.50 10.74
CA ARG A 3 1.36 16.61 9.88
C ARG A 3 1.67 17.35 8.57
N SER A 4 2.52 18.34 8.60
CA SER A 4 2.99 19.07 7.41
C SER A 4 3.72 18.15 6.41
N GLU A 5 4.51 17.19 6.89
CA GLU A 5 5.17 16.18 6.04
C GLU A 5 4.13 15.23 5.42
N ILE A 6 3.15 14.79 6.22
CA ILE A 6 2.03 13.97 5.74
C ILE A 6 1.26 14.71 4.66
N ASN A 7 0.84 15.95 4.93
CA ASN A 7 0.10 16.78 3.97
C ASN A 7 0.86 16.94 2.65
N LYS A 8 2.17 17.13 2.71
CA LYS A 8 3.03 17.21 1.52
C LYS A 8 3.01 15.89 0.75
N ALA A 9 3.20 14.76 1.44
CA ALA A 9 3.22 13.44 0.81
C ALA A 9 1.88 13.09 0.14
N LEU A 10 0.75 13.40 0.78
CA LEU A 10 -0.58 13.20 0.20
C LEU A 10 -0.81 14.06 -1.05
N LYS A 11 -0.35 15.31 -1.06
CA LYS A 11 -0.43 16.19 -2.25
C LYS A 11 0.44 15.67 -3.40
N GLU A 12 1.61 15.12 -3.11
CA GLU A 12 2.49 14.49 -4.11
C GLU A 12 1.82 13.26 -4.73
N LEU A 13 1.24 12.38 -3.91
CA LEU A 13 0.46 11.23 -4.40
C LEU A 13 -0.76 11.68 -5.24
N GLU A 14 -1.52 12.70 -4.78
CA GLU A 14 -2.66 13.22 -5.53
C GLU A 14 -2.22 13.79 -6.90
N ALA A 15 -1.10 14.51 -6.94
CA ALA A 15 -0.55 15.03 -8.19
C ALA A 15 -0.12 13.91 -9.14
N MET A 16 0.53 12.85 -8.62
CA MET A 16 0.91 11.68 -9.39
C MET A 16 -0.32 10.93 -9.93
N CYS A 17 -1.36 10.75 -9.13
CA CYS A 17 -2.62 10.16 -9.61
C CYS A 17 -3.23 10.95 -10.78
N ARG A 18 -3.20 12.28 -10.72
CA ARG A 18 -3.68 13.14 -11.82
C ARG A 18 -2.79 13.01 -13.07
N GLN A 19 -1.48 13.00 -12.90
CA GLN A 19 -0.52 12.87 -13.99
C GLN A 19 -0.72 11.54 -14.74
N GLU A 20 -0.89 10.45 -14.02
CA GLU A 20 -1.08 9.12 -14.58
C GLU A 20 -2.54 8.77 -14.89
N HIS A 21 -3.44 9.78 -14.85
CA HIS A 21 -4.87 9.64 -15.14
C HIS A 21 -5.62 8.62 -14.28
N CYS A 22 -5.13 8.37 -13.06
CA CYS A 22 -5.79 7.54 -12.05
C CYS A 22 -6.76 8.41 -11.22
N TYR A 23 -8.02 8.48 -11.63
CA TYR A 23 -9.04 9.30 -10.94
C TYR A 23 -9.49 8.63 -9.65
N LEU A 24 -9.56 9.44 -8.58
CA LEU A 24 -9.91 8.98 -7.24
C LEU A 24 -11.43 9.02 -7.00
N PRO A 25 -11.97 8.11 -6.16
CA PRO A 25 -13.36 8.17 -5.72
C PRO A 25 -13.67 9.50 -5.01
N PRO A 26 -14.95 9.98 -5.05
CA PRO A 26 -15.33 11.26 -4.45
C PRO A 26 -14.94 11.43 -2.98
N PHE A 27 -15.04 10.36 -2.16
CA PHE A 27 -14.72 10.42 -0.74
C PHE A 27 -13.24 10.77 -0.46
N CYS A 28 -12.33 10.47 -1.39
CA CYS A 28 -10.92 10.87 -1.28
C CYS A 28 -10.73 12.40 -1.36
N ASN A 29 -11.71 13.13 -1.88
CA ASN A 29 -11.64 14.58 -2.02
C ASN A 29 -12.27 15.33 -0.85
N PHE A 30 -12.94 14.66 0.10
CA PHE A 30 -13.57 15.33 1.23
C PHE A 30 -12.51 15.96 2.14
N THR A 31 -12.84 17.20 2.56
CA THR A 31 -12.05 17.89 3.59
C THR A 31 -12.33 17.32 4.99
N PRO A 32 -11.47 17.59 5.98
CA PRO A 32 -11.77 17.23 7.37
C PRO A 32 -13.11 17.76 7.88
N GLU A 33 -13.51 18.97 7.45
CA GLU A 33 -14.79 19.59 7.82
C GLU A 33 -15.98 18.89 7.15
N GLU A 34 -15.84 18.49 5.89
CA GLU A 34 -16.86 17.71 5.18
C GLU A 34 -17.06 16.35 5.84
N TRP A 35 -16.00 15.68 6.30
CA TRP A 35 -16.11 14.43 7.03
C TRP A 35 -16.95 14.54 8.30
N GLN A 36 -16.93 15.70 8.99
CA GLN A 36 -17.79 15.96 10.17
C GLN A 36 -19.30 15.98 9.84
N THR A 37 -19.66 16.02 8.57
CA THR A 37 -21.04 16.06 8.11
C THR A 37 -21.54 14.72 7.56
N LYS A 38 -20.67 13.72 7.40
CA LYS A 38 -21.01 12.42 6.76
C LYS A 38 -21.63 11.46 7.75
N GLY A 39 -22.80 10.95 7.37
CA GLY A 39 -23.57 9.97 8.14
C GLY A 39 -23.18 8.52 7.85
N HIS A 40 -24.10 7.61 8.14
CA HIS A 40 -23.95 6.16 8.01
C HIS A 40 -23.82 5.66 6.56
N GLU A 41 -24.15 6.47 5.57
CA GLU A 41 -23.92 6.16 4.15
C GLU A 41 -22.44 6.01 3.77
N TYR A 42 -21.53 6.44 4.67
CA TYR A 42 -20.07 6.26 4.53
C TYR A 42 -19.48 5.24 5.51
N ASP A 43 -20.29 4.39 6.13
CA ASP A 43 -19.80 3.37 7.06
C ASP A 43 -18.83 2.39 6.37
N GLU A 44 -19.09 2.01 5.12
CA GLU A 44 -18.16 1.14 4.39
C GLU A 44 -16.76 1.78 4.26
N VAL A 45 -16.66 3.09 4.09
CA VAL A 45 -15.38 3.79 4.02
C VAL A 45 -14.63 3.68 5.35
N ARG A 46 -15.33 3.82 6.48
CA ARG A 46 -14.77 3.71 7.84
C ARG A 46 -14.41 2.26 8.19
N ASP A 47 -15.36 1.37 8.05
CA ASP A 47 -15.26 -0.03 8.49
C ASP A 47 -14.28 -0.85 7.65
N CYS A 48 -14.10 -0.49 6.37
CA CYS A 48 -13.17 -1.14 5.45
C CYS A 48 -11.85 -0.37 5.28
N MET A 49 -11.60 0.68 6.07
CA MET A 49 -10.37 1.48 6.06
C MET A 49 -10.04 2.03 4.66
N LEU A 50 -11.04 2.58 3.96
CA LEU A 50 -10.83 3.18 2.64
C LEU A 50 -10.24 4.59 2.75
N GLY A 51 -9.55 5.05 1.73
CA GLY A 51 -9.04 6.42 1.61
C GLY A 51 -7.55 6.53 1.80
N TRP A 52 -7.12 7.74 2.18
CA TRP A 52 -5.72 8.12 2.32
C TRP A 52 -5.04 7.40 3.47
N ASP A 53 -3.79 7.02 3.25
CA ASP A 53 -2.98 6.39 4.25
C ASP A 53 -1.49 6.67 4.00
N ILE A 54 -0.67 6.53 5.03
CA ILE A 54 0.77 6.74 4.97
C ILE A 54 1.46 5.85 5.99
N THR A 55 2.63 5.38 5.64
CA THR A 55 3.44 4.58 6.56
C THR A 55 4.91 4.96 6.48
N ASP A 56 5.55 5.06 7.64
CA ASP A 56 7.00 5.03 7.83
C ASP A 56 7.41 3.75 8.58
N TYR A 57 6.48 2.80 8.65
CA TYR A 57 6.63 1.52 9.37
C TYR A 57 7.02 1.69 10.85
N GLY A 58 6.70 2.87 11.43
CA GLY A 58 7.07 3.22 12.80
C GLY A 58 8.56 3.50 13.01
N LEU A 59 9.33 3.65 11.93
CA LEU A 59 10.79 3.85 11.97
C LEU A 59 11.21 5.32 12.03
N GLY A 60 10.30 6.24 11.71
CA GLY A 60 10.55 7.69 11.81
C GLY A 60 11.43 8.28 10.71
N ASP A 61 11.68 7.56 9.62
CA ASP A 61 12.47 8.02 8.47
C ASP A 61 11.69 7.78 7.16
N PHE A 62 10.59 8.53 7.00
CA PHE A 62 9.67 8.38 5.86
C PHE A 62 10.37 8.56 4.50
N ASP A 63 11.37 9.42 4.41
CA ASP A 63 12.06 9.67 3.14
C ASP A 63 12.91 8.50 2.66
N LYS A 64 13.28 7.57 3.57
CA LYS A 64 13.99 6.34 3.23
C LYS A 64 13.11 5.10 3.31
N VAL A 65 12.30 4.99 4.36
CA VAL A 65 11.48 3.81 4.62
C VAL A 65 10.05 4.26 4.77
N GLY A 66 9.31 4.24 3.66
CA GLY A 66 7.97 4.79 3.69
C GLY A 66 7.23 4.66 2.38
N MET A 67 5.94 4.89 2.46
CA MET A 67 5.02 4.82 1.34
C MET A 67 3.78 5.65 1.64
N SER A 68 3.26 6.37 0.64
CA SER A 68 1.92 6.95 0.69
C SER A 68 0.98 6.08 -0.12
N LEU A 69 -0.25 5.92 0.32
CA LEU A 69 -1.21 5.06 -0.38
C LEU A 69 -2.66 5.54 -0.26
N ILE A 70 -3.50 5.03 -1.15
CA ILE A 70 -4.95 5.24 -1.12
C ILE A 70 -5.61 3.87 -1.31
N THR A 71 -6.40 3.46 -0.33
CA THR A 71 -7.29 2.31 -0.50
C THR A 71 -8.56 2.78 -1.19
N ILE A 72 -8.73 2.41 -2.47
CA ILE A 72 -9.87 2.81 -3.31
C ILE A 72 -11.09 1.97 -2.98
N ARG A 73 -10.91 0.67 -2.77
CA ARG A 73 -11.93 -0.29 -2.37
C ARG A 73 -11.33 -1.41 -1.56
N ASN A 74 -12.13 -1.93 -0.65
CA ASN A 74 -11.76 -3.08 0.17
C ASN A 74 -13.03 -3.77 0.68
N GLY A 75 -12.93 -5.04 1.03
CA GLY A 75 -13.92 -5.73 1.86
C GLY A 75 -13.51 -5.68 3.33
N ASN A 76 -14.25 -6.41 4.15
CA ASN A 76 -13.92 -6.59 5.56
C ASN A 76 -14.06 -8.07 5.92
N ARG A 77 -12.96 -8.73 6.27
CA ARG A 77 -12.93 -10.18 6.54
C ARG A 77 -13.74 -10.59 7.77
N THR A 78 -13.89 -9.71 8.74
CA THR A 78 -14.62 -9.95 9.97
C THR A 78 -16.09 -9.51 9.90
N MET A 79 -16.47 -8.76 8.86
CA MET A 79 -17.81 -8.20 8.65
C MET A 79 -18.35 -8.56 7.26
N GLN A 80 -18.10 -9.79 6.80
CA GLN A 80 -18.46 -10.22 5.43
C GLN A 80 -19.97 -10.19 5.16
N ASP A 81 -20.81 -10.41 6.18
CA ASP A 81 -22.26 -10.29 6.06
C ASP A 81 -22.70 -8.85 5.74
N LYS A 82 -21.98 -7.84 6.24
CA LYS A 82 -22.23 -6.42 5.97
C LYS A 82 -21.51 -5.93 4.73
N TYR A 83 -20.27 -6.41 4.50
CA TYR A 83 -19.40 -6.01 3.38
C TYR A 83 -18.88 -7.25 2.63
N PRO A 84 -19.68 -7.79 1.68
CA PRO A 84 -19.39 -9.08 1.04
C PRO A 84 -18.28 -9.04 -0.02
N LYS A 85 -17.68 -7.89 -0.25
CA LYS A 85 -16.56 -7.73 -1.21
C LYS A 85 -15.35 -8.53 -0.76
N VAL A 86 -14.81 -9.38 -1.64
CA VAL A 86 -13.68 -10.30 -1.33
C VAL A 86 -12.34 -9.81 -1.88
N TYR A 87 -12.28 -8.60 -2.41
CA TYR A 87 -11.11 -8.01 -3.05
C TYR A 87 -10.85 -6.60 -2.55
N ALA A 88 -9.63 -6.12 -2.77
CA ALA A 88 -9.19 -4.76 -2.52
C ALA A 88 -8.48 -4.18 -3.74
N GLU A 89 -8.46 -2.86 -3.84
CA GLU A 89 -7.64 -2.08 -4.76
C GLU A 89 -7.05 -0.89 -4.04
N LYS A 90 -5.73 -0.72 -4.22
CA LYS A 90 -4.99 0.42 -3.68
C LYS A 90 -4.15 1.07 -4.77
N LEU A 91 -3.87 2.36 -4.60
CA LEU A 91 -2.77 3.06 -5.26
C LEU A 91 -1.67 3.29 -4.24
N LEU A 92 -0.44 2.95 -4.61
CA LEU A 92 0.74 3.11 -3.78
C LEU A 92 1.68 4.10 -4.48
N TYR A 93 2.25 5.04 -3.73
CA TYR A 93 3.18 6.01 -4.26
C TYR A 93 4.50 5.95 -3.48
N MET A 94 5.58 5.79 -4.21
CA MET A 94 6.92 5.79 -3.65
C MET A 94 7.81 6.77 -4.42
N LYS A 95 8.59 7.53 -3.68
CA LYS A 95 9.61 8.42 -4.24
C LYS A 95 10.91 7.65 -4.44
N GLU A 96 11.75 8.14 -5.34
CA GLU A 96 13.12 7.65 -5.46
C GLU A 96 13.84 7.72 -4.12
N GLY A 97 14.52 6.64 -3.76
CA GLY A 97 15.19 6.49 -2.47
C GLY A 97 14.32 5.92 -1.35
N GLN A 98 13.01 5.77 -1.57
CA GLN A 98 12.15 5.06 -0.62
C GLN A 98 12.18 3.55 -0.82
N TYR A 99 12.04 2.85 0.28
CA TYR A 99 12.03 1.39 0.40
C TYR A 99 10.84 0.95 1.26
N SER A 100 10.18 -0.13 0.87
CA SER A 100 9.17 -0.83 1.67
C SER A 100 9.78 -2.09 2.25
N PRO A 101 9.73 -2.31 3.59
CA PRO A 101 10.38 -3.45 4.24
C PRO A 101 9.89 -4.80 3.74
N ASN A 102 10.80 -5.77 3.75
CA ASN A 102 10.52 -7.15 3.33
C ASN A 102 9.45 -7.79 4.21
N HIS A 103 8.41 -8.33 3.58
CA HIS A 103 7.27 -8.96 4.25
C HIS A 103 6.59 -10.00 3.37
N PHE A 104 5.72 -10.81 3.96
CA PHE A 104 4.74 -11.64 3.25
C PHE A 104 3.36 -11.52 3.88
N HIS A 105 2.35 -12.04 3.20
CA HIS A 105 0.96 -12.12 3.68
C HIS A 105 0.57 -13.58 3.94
N TRP A 106 -0.11 -13.84 5.08
CA TRP A 106 -0.62 -15.18 5.40
C TRP A 106 -1.86 -15.53 4.58
N TYR A 107 -2.71 -14.52 4.28
CA TYR A 107 -4.05 -14.73 3.76
C TYR A 107 -4.24 -14.19 2.34
N LYS A 108 -3.80 -12.97 2.07
CA LYS A 108 -4.04 -12.39 0.75
C LYS A 108 -2.96 -12.79 -0.25
N THR A 109 -3.39 -12.91 -1.51
CA THR A 109 -2.52 -12.75 -2.67
C THR A 109 -2.75 -11.38 -3.27
N GLU A 110 -1.77 -10.86 -3.99
CA GLU A 110 -1.88 -9.54 -4.62
C GLU A 110 -1.15 -9.47 -5.94
N ASP A 111 -1.65 -8.64 -6.83
CA ASP A 111 -0.93 -8.20 -8.02
C ASP A 111 -0.42 -6.78 -7.79
N ILE A 112 0.89 -6.59 -7.97
CA ILE A 112 1.52 -5.27 -7.97
C ILE A 112 1.76 -4.86 -9.41
N ILE A 113 1.16 -3.74 -9.80
CA ILE A 113 1.13 -3.25 -11.18
C ILE A 113 1.80 -1.89 -11.22
N ASN A 114 2.82 -1.70 -12.06
CA ASN A 114 3.36 -0.36 -12.30
C ASN A 114 2.36 0.45 -13.14
N ARG A 115 1.74 1.47 -12.56
CA ARG A 115 0.72 2.31 -13.20
C ARG A 115 1.30 3.52 -13.90
N GLY A 116 2.56 3.86 -13.62
CA GLY A 116 3.23 4.98 -14.28
C GLY A 116 4.33 5.61 -13.46
N GLY A 117 5.03 6.56 -14.06
CA GLY A 117 6.20 7.20 -13.49
C GLY A 117 7.47 6.40 -13.70
N GLY A 118 8.25 6.23 -12.63
CA GLY A 118 9.51 5.47 -12.63
C GLY A 118 9.31 3.96 -12.70
N ASN A 119 10.38 3.24 -12.44
CA ASN A 119 10.36 1.77 -12.38
C ASN A 119 10.45 1.30 -10.94
N ILE A 120 9.86 0.14 -10.67
CA ILE A 120 9.92 -0.50 -9.36
C ILE A 120 10.74 -1.79 -9.44
N LEU A 121 11.56 -2.03 -8.43
CA LEU A 121 12.29 -3.26 -8.21
C LEU A 121 11.63 -4.01 -7.06
N ILE A 122 11.17 -5.23 -7.31
CA ILE A 122 10.51 -6.07 -6.31
C ILE A 122 11.40 -7.28 -6.04
N ARG A 123 12.01 -7.32 -4.86
CA ARG A 123 12.85 -8.44 -4.46
C ARG A 123 11.98 -9.54 -3.89
N VAL A 124 12.22 -10.78 -4.29
CA VAL A 124 11.38 -11.93 -3.94
C VAL A 124 12.16 -13.05 -3.29
N TYR A 125 11.52 -13.72 -2.32
CA TYR A 125 11.99 -14.95 -1.69
C TYR A 125 10.81 -15.86 -1.36
N ASN A 126 11.08 -17.16 -1.24
CA ASN A 126 10.14 -18.07 -0.56
C ASN A 126 10.27 -17.89 0.96
N SER A 127 9.29 -18.38 1.71
CA SER A 127 9.41 -18.57 3.16
C SER A 127 9.65 -20.04 3.50
N LEU A 128 10.39 -20.29 4.58
CA LEU A 128 10.53 -21.61 5.18
C LEU A 128 9.31 -21.93 6.08
N PRO A 129 9.11 -23.19 6.50
CA PRO A 129 7.98 -23.56 7.37
C PRO A 129 7.94 -22.84 8.73
N ASP A 130 9.07 -22.30 9.19
CA ASP A 130 9.19 -21.50 10.40
C ASP A 130 8.99 -20.00 10.15
N GLU A 131 8.53 -19.65 8.95
CA GLU A 131 8.31 -18.27 8.47
C GLU A 131 9.60 -17.44 8.32
N SER A 132 10.78 -18.04 8.34
CA SER A 132 12.00 -17.34 7.98
C SER A 132 12.16 -17.25 6.46
N ILE A 133 13.03 -16.34 5.99
CA ILE A 133 13.33 -16.18 4.57
C ILE A 133 14.15 -17.37 4.07
N ASP A 134 13.68 -18.03 3.01
CA ASP A 134 14.46 -19.00 2.26
C ASP A 134 15.41 -18.29 1.30
N LYS A 135 16.70 -18.38 1.56
CA LYS A 135 17.76 -17.75 0.76
C LYS A 135 18.38 -18.68 -0.28
N GLU A 136 17.93 -19.92 -0.33
CA GLU A 136 18.57 -20.98 -1.12
C GLU A 136 17.73 -21.41 -2.34
N SER A 137 16.42 -21.56 -2.16
CA SER A 137 15.55 -22.10 -3.19
C SER A 137 15.15 -21.07 -4.23
N ASP A 138 15.14 -21.46 -5.49
CA ASP A 138 14.60 -20.63 -6.57
C ASP A 138 13.14 -20.28 -6.31
N VAL A 139 12.77 -19.05 -6.68
CA VAL A 139 11.42 -18.50 -6.55
C VAL A 139 10.68 -18.59 -7.87
N THR A 140 9.48 -19.14 -7.88
CA THR A 140 8.59 -19.10 -9.05
C THR A 140 7.86 -17.77 -9.06
N VAL A 141 8.00 -17.01 -10.13
CA VAL A 141 7.34 -15.71 -10.31
C VAL A 141 6.34 -15.76 -11.46
N HIS A 142 5.26 -15.00 -11.32
CA HIS A 142 4.21 -14.86 -12.32
C HIS A 142 4.10 -13.37 -12.70
N CYS A 143 4.53 -13.03 -13.91
CA CYS A 143 4.53 -11.65 -14.41
C CYS A 143 3.81 -11.58 -15.74
N ASP A 144 2.73 -10.81 -15.83
CA ASP A 144 2.00 -10.55 -17.08
C ASP A 144 1.61 -11.84 -17.84
N GLY A 145 1.11 -12.85 -17.12
CA GLY A 145 0.72 -14.14 -17.68
C GLY A 145 1.87 -15.10 -18.01
N ARG A 146 3.13 -14.72 -17.72
CA ARG A 146 4.31 -15.58 -17.85
C ARG A 146 4.67 -16.17 -16.50
N THR A 147 5.10 -17.44 -16.50
CA THR A 147 5.64 -18.12 -15.30
C THR A 147 7.08 -18.52 -15.57
N TYR A 148 7.96 -18.16 -14.66
CA TYR A 148 9.39 -18.51 -14.72
C TYR A 148 10.00 -18.56 -13.32
N THR A 149 11.22 -19.10 -13.18
CA THR A 149 11.94 -19.17 -11.92
C THR A 149 13.12 -18.23 -11.90
N VAL A 150 13.39 -17.67 -10.71
CA VAL A 150 14.55 -16.80 -10.46
C VAL A 150 15.25 -17.24 -9.17
N PRO A 151 16.55 -17.02 -9.01
CA PRO A 151 17.24 -17.26 -7.74
C PRO A 151 16.62 -16.45 -6.59
N ALA A 152 16.68 -16.96 -5.36
CA ALA A 152 16.27 -16.25 -4.15
C ALA A 152 16.94 -14.87 -4.08
N GLY A 153 16.16 -13.83 -3.73
CA GLY A 153 16.65 -12.46 -3.62
C GLY A 153 16.79 -11.70 -4.96
N THR A 154 16.31 -12.29 -6.05
CA THR A 154 16.27 -11.56 -7.34
C THR A 154 15.32 -10.37 -7.23
N GLN A 155 15.77 -9.23 -7.75
CA GLN A 155 14.91 -8.06 -7.97
C GLN A 155 14.23 -8.19 -9.33
N VAL A 156 12.92 -8.38 -9.32
CA VAL A 156 12.06 -8.34 -10.50
C VAL A 156 11.78 -6.87 -10.81
N ARG A 157 12.22 -6.41 -11.98
CA ARG A 157 12.02 -5.03 -12.43
C ARG A 157 10.72 -4.90 -13.19
N LEU A 158 9.87 -3.95 -12.79
CA LEU A 158 8.63 -3.64 -13.50
C LEU A 158 8.68 -2.20 -14.03
N THR A 159 8.52 -2.05 -15.34
CA THR A 159 8.30 -0.77 -16.03
C THR A 159 6.81 -0.46 -16.11
N PRO A 160 6.39 0.78 -16.47
CA PRO A 160 4.99 1.11 -16.61
C PRO A 160 4.19 0.12 -17.47
N GLY A 161 3.11 -0.42 -16.91
CA GLY A 161 2.24 -1.43 -17.51
C GLY A 161 2.52 -2.87 -17.08
N GLU A 162 3.73 -3.16 -16.60
CA GLU A 162 4.09 -4.51 -16.13
C GLU A 162 3.57 -4.80 -14.73
N SER A 163 3.37 -6.09 -14.42
CA SER A 163 2.87 -6.55 -13.13
C SER A 163 3.52 -7.85 -12.66
N ILE A 164 3.48 -8.08 -11.35
CA ILE A 164 3.85 -9.33 -10.70
C ILE A 164 2.74 -9.78 -9.76
N HIS A 165 2.45 -11.08 -9.77
CA HIS A 165 1.59 -11.71 -8.80
C HIS A 165 2.41 -12.20 -7.59
N ILE A 166 2.07 -11.69 -6.41
CA ILE A 166 2.64 -12.07 -5.13
C ILE A 166 1.73 -13.09 -4.46
N GLN A 167 2.25 -14.29 -4.24
CA GLN A 167 1.52 -15.36 -3.57
C GLN A 167 1.61 -15.23 -2.04
N GLN A 168 0.69 -15.90 -1.34
CA GLN A 168 0.82 -16.06 0.11
C GLN A 168 2.20 -16.63 0.47
N TYR A 169 2.75 -16.20 1.60
CA TYR A 169 4.07 -16.62 2.10
C TYR A 169 5.26 -16.29 1.17
N MET A 170 5.06 -15.52 0.09
CA MET A 170 6.16 -15.01 -0.72
C MET A 170 6.68 -13.71 -0.12
N TYR A 171 7.87 -13.74 0.44
CA TYR A 171 8.55 -12.54 0.91
C TYR A 171 8.86 -11.61 -0.25
N HIS A 172 8.52 -10.33 -0.07
CA HIS A 172 8.79 -9.30 -1.05
C HIS A 172 9.09 -7.96 -0.38
N ASP A 173 9.90 -7.16 -1.03
CA ASP A 173 10.16 -5.76 -0.71
C ASP A 173 10.11 -4.91 -1.98
N PHE A 174 9.90 -3.60 -1.82
CA PHE A 174 9.83 -2.65 -2.93
C PHE A 174 10.93 -1.61 -2.81
N GLU A 175 11.58 -1.31 -3.94
CA GLU A 175 12.56 -0.25 -4.06
C GLU A 175 12.36 0.47 -5.40
N VAL A 176 12.29 1.79 -5.40
CA VAL A 176 12.24 2.55 -6.66
C VAL A 176 13.59 2.49 -7.34
N GLU A 177 13.61 2.13 -8.64
CA GLU A 177 14.86 2.06 -9.42
C GLU A 177 15.52 3.44 -9.49
N PRO A 178 16.79 3.57 -9.07
CA PRO A 178 17.48 4.86 -9.08
C PRO A 178 17.47 5.55 -10.44
N ALA A 179 17.36 6.88 -10.46
CA ALA A 179 17.34 7.74 -11.64
C ALA A 179 16.11 7.54 -12.57
N THR A 180 15.05 6.91 -12.10
CA THR A 180 13.81 6.77 -12.87
C THR A 180 12.65 7.65 -12.35
N GLY A 181 12.84 8.30 -11.19
CA GLY A 181 11.83 9.15 -10.55
C GLY A 181 10.82 8.37 -9.71
N ALA A 182 9.82 9.08 -9.19
CA ALA A 182 8.78 8.48 -8.37
C ALA A 182 7.88 7.54 -9.19
N VAL A 183 7.27 6.55 -8.52
CA VAL A 183 6.43 5.53 -9.14
C VAL A 183 5.03 5.53 -8.52
N LEU A 184 4.01 5.35 -9.36
CA LEU A 184 2.65 5.01 -8.96
C LEU A 184 2.41 3.54 -9.24
N LEU A 185 2.06 2.78 -8.19
CA LEU A 185 1.71 1.38 -8.28
C LEU A 185 0.21 1.19 -8.04
N GLY A 186 -0.36 0.18 -8.67
CA GLY A 186 -1.66 -0.37 -8.31
C GLY A 186 -1.45 -1.68 -7.56
N GLU A 187 -2.18 -1.90 -6.48
CA GLU A 187 -2.33 -3.19 -5.81
C GLU A 187 -3.76 -3.67 -6.04
N VAL A 188 -3.92 -4.87 -6.59
CA VAL A 188 -5.20 -5.58 -6.64
C VAL A 188 -5.02 -6.86 -5.85
N SER A 189 -5.83 -7.04 -4.80
CA SER A 189 -5.63 -8.15 -3.87
C SER A 189 -6.95 -8.72 -3.38
N GLN A 190 -6.89 -9.82 -2.63
CA GLN A 190 -7.97 -10.19 -1.72
C GLN A 190 -8.14 -9.10 -0.65
N CYS A 191 -9.20 -9.21 0.20
CA CYS A 191 -9.43 -8.23 1.27
C CYS A 191 -8.17 -7.95 2.07
N ASN A 192 -7.84 -6.67 2.16
CA ASN A 192 -6.68 -6.19 2.89
C ASN A 192 -7.00 -6.00 4.38
N ASP A 193 -6.09 -6.46 5.23
CA ASP A 193 -6.06 -6.17 6.66
C ASP A 193 -4.62 -5.91 7.10
N ASP A 194 -4.20 -4.66 7.02
CA ASP A 194 -2.82 -4.26 7.32
C ASP A 194 -2.42 -4.48 8.80
N ASN A 195 -3.39 -4.71 9.69
CA ASN A 195 -3.11 -4.95 11.10
C ASN A 195 -2.77 -6.41 11.39
N THR A 196 -3.30 -7.37 10.61
CA THR A 196 -3.20 -8.79 10.94
C THR A 196 -2.60 -9.67 9.85
N ASP A 197 -2.35 -9.14 8.65
CA ASP A 197 -1.91 -9.92 7.47
C ASP A 197 -0.54 -9.53 6.92
N ASN A 198 0.34 -8.98 7.76
CA ASN A 198 1.71 -8.63 7.37
C ASN A 198 2.74 -9.28 8.30
N ARG A 199 3.60 -10.11 7.76
CA ARG A 199 4.76 -10.70 8.43
C ARG A 199 6.03 -9.99 7.98
N PHE A 200 6.38 -8.90 8.65
CA PHE A 200 7.63 -8.17 8.36
C PHE A 200 8.88 -8.91 8.87
N ASN A 201 9.96 -8.81 8.09
CA ASN A 201 11.28 -9.31 8.46
C ASN A 201 12.38 -8.28 8.12
N PRO A 202 13.01 -7.61 9.14
CA PRO A 202 12.70 -7.72 10.57
C PRO A 202 11.32 -7.15 10.92
N PRO A 203 10.74 -7.49 12.09
CA PRO A 203 9.47 -6.91 12.54
C PRO A 203 9.54 -5.39 12.64
N VAL A 204 8.53 -4.71 12.09
CA VAL A 204 8.36 -3.24 12.13
C VAL A 204 6.92 -2.89 12.47
N GLY A 205 6.66 -1.61 12.70
CA GLY A 205 5.30 -1.07 12.91
C GLY A 205 4.53 -0.85 11.61
N ARG A 206 3.40 -0.15 11.72
CA ARG A 206 2.55 0.18 10.56
C ARG A 206 2.32 1.68 10.42
N PHE A 207 1.81 2.33 11.45
CA PHE A 207 1.45 3.73 11.40
C PHE A 207 2.55 4.63 11.99
N PRO A 208 2.79 5.82 11.38
CA PRO A 208 3.69 6.80 11.95
C PRO A 208 3.11 7.38 13.25
N LYS A 209 3.99 7.78 14.16
CA LYS A 209 3.60 8.67 15.27
C LYS A 209 3.48 10.09 14.72
N ILE A 210 2.27 10.66 14.76
CA ILE A 210 1.98 11.97 14.17
C ILE A 210 2.21 13.08 15.21
N GLU A 211 2.94 14.12 14.79
CA GLU A 211 3.07 15.41 15.48
C GLU A 211 2.23 16.43 14.71
N GLU A 212 1.21 16.98 15.39
CA GLU A 212 0.25 17.92 14.78
C GLU A 212 0.84 19.35 14.80
N ASP A 213 1.56 19.72 13.74
CA ASP A 213 2.14 21.04 13.53
C ASP A 213 1.33 21.94 12.58
N GLU A 214 0.38 21.37 11.86
CA GLU A 214 -0.60 22.09 11.02
C GLU A 214 -1.91 21.29 10.89
N PRO A 215 -3.02 21.90 10.42
CA PRO A 215 -4.26 21.16 10.13
C PRO A 215 -4.06 20.08 9.04
N PRO A 216 -4.77 18.93 9.11
CA PRO A 216 -4.69 17.90 8.09
C PRO A 216 -5.27 18.39 6.75
N TYR A 217 -4.56 18.13 5.66
CA TYR A 217 -5.04 18.34 4.30
C TYR A 217 -6.17 17.38 3.94
N ARG A 218 -6.01 16.12 4.30
CA ARG A 218 -6.99 15.03 4.22
C ARG A 218 -6.91 14.23 5.50
N LEU A 219 -8.02 13.61 5.90
CA LEU A 219 -7.98 12.63 6.98
C LEU A 219 -7.44 11.30 6.45
N LEU A 220 -6.61 10.65 7.24
CA LEU A 220 -6.18 9.28 6.98
C LEU A 220 -7.31 8.30 7.29
N CYS A 221 -7.25 7.09 6.73
CA CYS A 221 -8.31 6.08 6.86
C CYS A 221 -8.63 5.68 8.31
N ASN A 222 -7.71 5.92 9.24
CA ASN A 222 -7.88 5.67 10.68
C ASN A 222 -8.26 6.93 11.49
N GLU A 223 -8.52 8.07 10.83
CA GLU A 223 -8.83 9.36 11.48
C GLU A 223 -10.29 9.81 11.26
N TYR A 224 -11.09 9.05 10.54
CA TYR A 224 -12.46 9.46 10.24
C TYR A 224 -13.30 9.59 11.51
N PRO A 225 -14.09 10.68 11.64
CA PRO A 225 -15.03 10.81 12.75
C PRO A 225 -16.13 9.73 12.65
N ALA A 226 -16.76 9.46 13.78
CA ALA A 226 -17.99 8.66 13.79
C ALA A 226 -19.06 9.23 12.85
N ALA A 227 -19.93 8.35 12.34
CA ALA A 227 -21.05 8.80 11.52
C ALA A 227 -21.90 9.83 12.26
N LYS A 228 -22.38 10.83 11.53
CA LYS A 228 -23.35 11.79 12.06
C LYS A 228 -24.75 11.20 11.91
N ASP A 229 -25.53 11.22 13.00
CA ASP A 229 -26.95 10.86 13.02
C ASP A 229 -27.82 11.81 12.18
#